data_0b562f161f2e81ce42e4db24b67453c5
#
_entry.id   0b562f161f2e81ce42e4db24b67453c5
#
_cell.length_a   1.000
_cell.length_b   1.000
_cell.length_c   1.000
_cell.angle_alpha   90.00
_cell.angle_beta   90.00
_cell.angle_gamma   90.00
#
_symmetry.space_group_name_H-M   'P 1'
#
loop_
_entity.id
_entity.type
_entity.pdbx_description
1 polymer ?
#
loop_
_entity_poly.entity_id
_entity_poly.type
_entity_poly.pdbx_seq_one_letter_code
_entity_poly.pdbx_strand_id
1 'polypeptide(L)'
;PRAETMARAIEMAVNDSGVSTGDIGYVSAHGTATEVGDIAESQATQEVFQRPVPISSLKSYFGHALGACGNIEAWLTIQMMKREWFAPTLNLNTIDPRCGDLDYITGGGRSIDTEYVMSNNFAFGGVNTSLVFRRWS
;
A
#
# COMPACT_ATOMS: atom_id res chain seq x y z
N PRO A 1 14.26 -7.01 -4.77
CA PRO A 1 12.82 -7.20 -4.55
C PRO A 1 12.29 -8.29 -5.47
N ARG A 2 11.39 -9.13 -4.93
CA ARG A 2 10.71 -10.19 -5.69
C ARG A 2 9.22 -10.08 -5.42
N ALA A 3 8.42 -9.99 -6.48
CA ALA A 3 6.97 -9.91 -6.38
C ALA A 3 6.38 -11.09 -5.58
N GLU A 4 6.88 -12.30 -5.82
CA GLU A 4 6.44 -13.53 -5.14
C GLU A 4 6.55 -13.44 -3.59
N THR A 5 7.68 -12.96 -3.07
CA THR A 5 7.88 -12.86 -1.62
C THR A 5 7.07 -11.71 -0.99
N MET A 6 6.85 -10.64 -1.75
CA MET A 6 5.95 -9.54 -1.34
C MET A 6 4.50 -10.01 -1.32
N ALA A 7 4.04 -10.70 -2.38
CA ALA A 7 2.71 -11.30 -2.45
C ALA A 7 2.45 -12.23 -1.26
N ARG A 8 3.43 -13.07 -0.93
CA ARG A 8 3.32 -13.99 0.22
C ARG A 8 3.11 -13.24 1.54
N ALA A 9 3.83 -12.15 1.78
CA ALA A 9 3.65 -11.34 2.98
C ALA A 9 2.25 -10.73 3.05
N ILE A 10 1.75 -10.22 1.92
CA ILE A 10 0.39 -9.65 1.82
C ILE A 10 -0.66 -10.74 2.08
N GLU A 11 -0.54 -11.89 1.45
CA GLU A 11 -1.46 -13.04 1.65
C GLU A 11 -1.50 -13.47 3.12
N MET A 12 -0.35 -13.59 3.76
CA MET A 12 -0.27 -13.97 5.17
C MET A 12 -0.99 -12.97 6.06
N ALA A 13 -0.83 -11.66 5.81
CA ALA A 13 -1.52 -10.63 6.57
C ALA A 13 -3.04 -10.67 6.37
N VAL A 14 -3.50 -10.86 5.13
CA VAL A 14 -4.92 -11.02 4.83
C VAL A 14 -5.50 -12.23 5.54
N ASN A 15 -4.83 -13.37 5.45
CA ASN A 15 -5.28 -14.60 6.10
C ASN A 15 -5.32 -14.46 7.63
N ASP A 16 -4.30 -13.85 8.23
CA ASP A 16 -4.22 -13.63 9.68
C ASP A 16 -5.32 -12.67 10.18
N SER A 17 -5.66 -11.66 9.36
CA SER A 17 -6.70 -10.69 9.71
C SER A 17 -8.12 -11.26 9.72
N GLY A 18 -8.35 -12.37 9.05
CA GLY A 18 -9.67 -12.98 8.91
C GLY A 18 -10.65 -12.21 7.99
N VAL A 19 -10.15 -11.21 7.25
CA VAL A 19 -10.97 -10.46 6.28
C VAL A 19 -10.60 -10.85 4.85
N SER A 20 -11.47 -10.54 3.90
CA SER A 20 -11.17 -10.74 2.48
C SER A 20 -10.45 -9.53 1.90
N THR A 21 -9.75 -9.72 0.78
CA THR A 21 -9.14 -8.61 0.03
C THR A 21 -10.19 -7.57 -0.41
N GLY A 22 -11.43 -7.99 -0.66
CA GLY A 22 -12.54 -7.11 -1.00
C GLY A 22 -12.94 -6.13 0.11
N ASP A 23 -12.64 -6.45 1.38
CA ASP A 23 -12.95 -5.61 2.53
C ASP A 23 -11.90 -4.50 2.75
N ILE A 24 -10.70 -4.63 2.17
CA ILE A 24 -9.61 -3.68 2.33
C ILE A 24 -9.77 -2.58 1.29
N GLY A 25 -10.10 -1.38 1.72
CA GLY A 25 -10.42 -0.26 0.83
C GLY A 25 -9.22 0.57 0.38
N TYR A 26 -8.07 0.40 1.00
CA TYR A 26 -6.86 1.16 0.67
C TYR A 26 -5.58 0.44 1.09
N VAL A 27 -4.55 0.60 0.28
CA VAL A 27 -3.20 0.11 0.56
C VAL A 27 -2.21 1.28 0.59
N SER A 28 -1.50 1.43 1.71
CA SER A 28 -0.31 2.27 1.79
C SER A 28 0.88 1.45 1.30
N ALA A 29 1.38 1.80 0.13
CA ALA A 29 2.50 1.10 -0.50
C ALA A 29 3.83 1.45 0.18
N HIS A 30 4.78 0.52 0.12
CA HIS A 30 6.18 0.84 0.42
C HIS A 30 6.71 1.88 -0.57
N GLY A 31 6.49 1.68 -1.87
CA GLY A 31 6.62 2.66 -2.94
C GLY A 31 7.82 3.60 -2.81
N THR A 32 9.02 3.09 -3.09
CA THR A 32 10.29 3.83 -2.89
C THR A 32 10.74 4.62 -4.11
N ALA A 33 9.94 4.64 -5.16
CA ALA A 33 10.27 5.23 -6.46
C ALA A 33 11.52 4.59 -7.11
N THR A 34 11.75 3.32 -6.83
CA THR A 34 12.75 2.52 -7.53
C THR A 34 12.06 1.68 -8.60
N GLU A 35 12.65 1.63 -9.80
CA GLU A 35 12.06 0.92 -10.94
C GLU A 35 11.70 -0.53 -10.58
N VAL A 36 12.66 -1.30 -10.12
CA VAL A 36 12.44 -2.72 -9.79
C VAL A 36 11.51 -2.90 -8.60
N GLY A 37 11.61 -2.03 -7.60
CA GLY A 37 10.80 -2.08 -6.39
C GLY A 37 9.33 -1.82 -6.66
N ASP A 38 9.02 -0.74 -7.35
CA ASP A 38 7.64 -0.34 -7.62
C ASP A 38 6.92 -1.31 -8.57
N ILE A 39 7.63 -1.83 -9.57
CA ILE A 39 7.09 -2.85 -10.47
C ILE A 39 6.75 -4.13 -9.67
N ALA A 40 7.70 -4.63 -8.88
CA ALA A 40 7.51 -5.86 -8.11
C ALA A 40 6.38 -5.73 -7.08
N GLU A 41 6.33 -4.62 -6.37
CA GLU A 41 5.29 -4.37 -5.35
C GLU A 41 3.90 -4.25 -5.97
N SER A 42 3.77 -3.48 -7.06
CA SER A 42 2.47 -3.31 -7.72
C SER A 42 1.94 -4.61 -8.31
N GLN A 43 2.82 -5.42 -8.90
CA GLN A 43 2.47 -6.75 -9.41
C GLN A 43 2.05 -7.69 -8.28
N ALA A 44 2.77 -7.71 -7.16
CA ALA A 44 2.44 -8.51 -5.99
C ALA A 44 1.06 -8.13 -5.41
N THR A 45 0.79 -6.83 -5.33
CA THR A 45 -0.48 -6.32 -4.84
C THR A 45 -1.63 -6.71 -5.77
N GLN A 46 -1.43 -6.58 -7.08
CA GLN A 46 -2.42 -7.02 -8.08
C GLN A 46 -2.71 -8.52 -7.99
N GLU A 47 -1.66 -9.33 -7.84
CA GLU A 47 -1.79 -10.79 -7.74
C GLU A 47 -2.68 -11.20 -6.55
N VAL A 48 -2.48 -10.60 -5.39
CA VAL A 48 -3.23 -10.95 -4.18
C VAL A 48 -4.64 -10.37 -4.19
N PHE A 49 -4.81 -9.11 -4.58
CA PHE A 49 -6.12 -8.45 -4.54
C PHE A 49 -7.03 -8.84 -5.69
N GLN A 50 -6.49 -9.13 -6.87
CA GLN A 50 -7.22 -9.46 -8.10
C GLN A 50 -8.32 -8.44 -8.44
N ARG A 51 -8.12 -7.20 -8.05
CA ARG A 51 -8.95 -6.04 -8.35
C ARG A 51 -8.11 -4.76 -8.25
N PRO A 52 -8.52 -3.65 -8.87
CA PRO A 52 -7.81 -2.38 -8.78
C PRO A 52 -8.03 -1.71 -7.41
N VAL A 53 -7.34 -2.21 -6.36
CA VAL A 53 -7.41 -1.62 -5.03
C VAL A 53 -6.80 -0.22 -5.03
N PRO A 54 -7.44 0.77 -4.37
CA PRO A 54 -6.86 2.09 -4.18
C PRO A 54 -5.52 2.03 -3.44
N ILE A 55 -4.49 2.65 -4.01
CA ILE A 55 -3.13 2.58 -3.50
C ILE A 55 -2.40 3.91 -3.69
N SER A 56 -1.58 4.29 -2.72
CA SER A 56 -0.64 5.41 -2.86
C SER A 56 0.60 5.19 -2.00
N SER A 57 1.68 5.93 -2.33
CA SER A 57 2.91 5.96 -1.53
C SER A 57 3.05 7.29 -0.81
N LEU A 58 3.06 7.24 0.52
CA LEU A 58 3.25 8.41 1.38
C LEU A 58 4.68 8.92 1.37
N LYS A 59 5.64 8.12 0.91
CA LYS A 59 7.03 8.55 0.73
C LYS A 59 7.19 9.68 -0.26
N SER A 60 6.21 9.88 -1.14
CA SER A 60 6.20 11.03 -2.05
C SER A 60 6.15 12.38 -1.32
N TYR A 61 5.68 12.42 -0.07
CA TYR A 61 5.61 13.64 0.75
C TYR A 61 6.88 13.90 1.59
N PHE A 62 7.49 12.87 2.15
CA PHE A 62 8.57 13.03 3.14
C PHE A 62 9.81 12.16 2.87
N GLY A 63 9.82 11.41 1.79
CA GLY A 63 10.94 10.54 1.43
C GLY A 63 10.97 9.23 2.23
N HIS A 64 12.09 8.53 2.13
CA HIS A 64 12.28 7.24 2.77
C HIS A 64 12.92 7.40 4.15
N ALA A 65 12.12 7.27 5.21
CA ALA A 65 12.58 7.41 6.60
C ALA A 65 13.22 6.12 7.17
N LEU A 66 13.65 5.20 6.30
CA LEU A 66 14.33 3.94 6.65
C LEU A 66 13.58 3.15 7.72
N GLY A 67 14.19 2.88 8.88
CA GLY A 67 13.58 2.11 9.94
C GLY A 67 12.31 2.72 10.57
N ALA A 68 12.06 4.01 10.36
CA ALA A 68 10.87 4.69 10.85
C ALA A 68 9.68 4.64 9.88
N CYS A 69 9.88 4.20 8.63
CA CYS A 69 8.84 4.19 7.61
C CYS A 69 7.57 3.48 8.06
N GLY A 70 7.70 2.28 8.60
CA GLY A 70 6.57 1.47 8.99
C GLY A 70 5.67 2.16 10.01
N ASN A 71 6.26 2.79 11.01
CA ASN A 71 5.53 3.50 12.05
C ASN A 71 4.85 4.77 11.53
N ILE A 72 5.56 5.58 10.77
CA ILE A 72 5.04 6.84 10.20
C ILE A 72 3.88 6.53 9.25
N GLU A 73 4.10 5.62 8.33
CA GLU A 73 3.09 5.27 7.31
C GLU A 73 1.88 4.58 7.92
N ALA A 74 2.06 3.70 8.91
CA ALA A 74 0.96 3.09 9.65
C ALA A 74 0.11 4.15 10.37
N TRP A 75 0.76 5.08 11.09
CA TRP A 75 0.05 6.17 11.77
C TRP A 75 -0.74 7.06 10.81
N LEU A 76 -0.11 7.47 9.70
CA LEU A 76 -0.77 8.28 8.68
C LEU A 76 -1.93 7.53 8.02
N THR A 77 -1.76 6.24 7.73
CA THR A 77 -2.82 5.41 7.15
C THR A 77 -4.04 5.32 8.06
N ILE A 78 -3.82 5.16 9.36
CA ILE A 78 -4.89 5.18 10.36
C ILE A 78 -5.58 6.56 10.40
N GLN A 79 -4.82 7.66 10.35
CA GLN A 79 -5.38 9.00 10.33
C GLN A 79 -6.21 9.28 9.06
N MET A 80 -5.73 8.82 7.91
CA MET A 80 -6.48 8.94 6.65
C MET A 80 -7.77 8.14 6.70
N MET A 81 -7.75 6.92 7.23
CA MET A 81 -8.94 6.08 7.41
C MET A 81 -9.98 6.77 8.29
N LYS A 82 -9.57 7.39 9.40
CA LYS A 82 -10.46 8.12 10.32
C LYS A 82 -11.08 9.36 9.67
N ARG A 83 -10.39 9.99 8.73
CA ARG A 83 -10.85 11.17 7.99
C ARG A 83 -11.57 10.83 6.70
N GLU A 84 -11.63 9.56 6.35
CA GLU A 84 -12.24 9.09 5.09
C GLU A 84 -11.67 9.78 3.84
N TRP A 85 -10.39 10.19 3.92
CA TRP A 85 -9.66 10.80 2.81
C TRP A 85 -8.24 10.28 2.72
N PHE A 86 -7.84 9.85 1.54
CA PHE A 86 -6.55 9.24 1.29
C PHE A 86 -5.71 10.10 0.34
N ALA A 87 -4.49 10.40 0.78
CA ALA A 87 -3.56 11.23 0.04
C ALA A 87 -3.10 10.54 -1.26
N PRO A 88 -2.88 11.32 -2.32
CA PRO A 88 -2.33 10.79 -3.56
C PRO A 88 -0.85 10.51 -3.43
N THR A 89 -0.30 9.75 -4.38
CA THR A 89 1.15 9.76 -4.64
C THR A 89 1.49 11.06 -5.36
N LEU A 90 2.29 11.92 -4.73
CA LEU A 90 2.73 13.18 -5.35
C LEU A 90 3.61 12.91 -6.57
N ASN A 91 3.51 13.76 -7.58
CA ASN A 91 4.32 13.72 -8.80
C ASN A 91 4.12 12.47 -9.67
N LEU A 92 3.12 11.67 -9.39
CA LEU A 92 2.76 10.54 -10.25
C LEU A 92 1.89 11.05 -11.41
N ASN A 93 2.53 11.31 -12.55
CA ASN A 93 1.86 11.82 -13.76
C ASN A 93 1.61 10.72 -14.79
N THR A 94 2.50 9.73 -14.86
CA THR A 94 2.43 8.63 -15.81
C THR A 94 2.72 7.31 -15.09
N ILE A 95 1.82 6.36 -15.24
CA ILE A 95 1.98 5.02 -14.67
C ILE A 95 2.78 4.16 -15.64
N ASP A 96 3.84 3.54 -15.15
CA ASP A 96 4.64 2.60 -15.94
C ASP A 96 3.78 1.39 -16.32
N PRO A 97 3.67 1.05 -17.62
CA PRO A 97 2.82 -0.08 -18.06
C PRO A 97 3.26 -1.45 -17.54
N ARG A 98 4.47 -1.55 -16.98
CA ARG A 98 4.95 -2.78 -16.33
C ARG A 98 4.40 -2.96 -14.91
N CYS A 99 3.89 -1.90 -14.32
CA CYS A 99 3.25 -1.94 -13.00
C CYS A 99 1.91 -2.66 -13.06
N GLY A 100 1.49 -3.21 -11.91
CA GLY A 100 0.21 -3.87 -11.78
C GLY A 100 -0.97 -2.94 -12.07
N ASP A 101 -2.09 -3.53 -12.52
CA ASP A 101 -3.34 -2.81 -12.76
C ASP A 101 -4.04 -2.52 -11.42
N LEU A 102 -3.71 -1.37 -10.84
CA LEU A 102 -4.22 -0.90 -9.56
C LEU A 102 -4.84 0.49 -9.70
N ASP A 103 -5.64 0.88 -8.73
CA ASP A 103 -6.23 2.22 -8.66
C ASP A 103 -5.25 3.19 -7.96
N TYR A 104 -4.29 3.68 -8.70
CA TYR A 104 -3.29 4.63 -8.19
C TYR A 104 -3.93 5.98 -7.91
N ILE A 105 -3.95 6.38 -6.64
CA ILE A 105 -4.50 7.67 -6.22
C ILE A 105 -3.55 8.78 -6.63
N THR A 106 -4.05 9.72 -7.44
CA THR A 106 -3.33 10.88 -7.96
C THR A 106 -4.13 12.16 -7.73
N GLY A 107 -3.56 13.32 -8.08
CA GLY A 107 -4.25 14.60 -8.01
C GLY A 107 -4.58 15.05 -6.60
N GLY A 108 -5.85 15.31 -6.32
CA GLY A 108 -6.32 15.82 -5.03
C GLY A 108 -6.61 14.77 -3.96
N GLY A 109 -6.22 13.53 -4.17
CA GLY A 109 -6.54 12.42 -3.27
C GLY A 109 -7.90 11.81 -3.55
N ARG A 110 -8.37 11.01 -2.61
CA ARG A 110 -9.65 10.30 -2.76
C ARG A 110 -10.38 10.16 -1.44
N SER A 111 -11.69 10.43 -1.46
CA SER A 111 -12.57 10.10 -0.34
C SER A 111 -12.97 8.63 -0.43
N ILE A 112 -12.68 7.86 0.62
CA ILE A 112 -13.04 6.44 0.73
C ILE A 112 -13.53 6.19 2.14
N ASP A 113 -14.75 5.67 2.27
CA ASP A 113 -15.25 5.13 3.53
C ASP A 113 -14.92 3.63 3.59
N THR A 114 -13.97 3.26 4.43
CA THR A 114 -13.56 1.87 4.58
C THR A 114 -13.30 1.50 6.02
N GLU A 115 -13.65 0.27 6.39
CA GLU A 115 -13.40 -0.27 7.72
C GLU A 115 -11.99 -0.85 7.85
N TYR A 116 -11.37 -1.28 6.74
CA TYR A 116 -10.06 -1.93 6.74
C TYR A 116 -9.11 -1.27 5.76
N VAL A 117 -7.87 -1.09 6.19
CA VAL A 117 -6.77 -0.60 5.37
C VAL A 117 -5.52 -1.46 5.59
N MET A 118 -4.61 -1.42 4.62
CA MET A 118 -3.35 -2.15 4.69
C MET A 118 -2.17 -1.19 4.59
N SER A 119 -1.07 -1.50 5.29
CA SER A 119 0.21 -0.81 5.16
C SER A 119 1.34 -1.81 4.96
N ASN A 120 2.11 -1.64 3.90
CA ASN A 120 3.18 -2.55 3.49
C ASN A 120 4.55 -1.88 3.59
N ASN A 121 5.54 -2.66 4.03
CA ASN A 121 6.94 -2.25 4.02
C ASN A 121 7.82 -3.44 3.60
N PHE A 122 8.66 -3.23 2.59
CA PHE A 122 9.52 -4.25 1.99
C PHE A 122 10.98 -3.81 2.10
N ALA A 123 11.66 -4.28 3.14
CA ALA A 123 12.98 -3.85 3.51
C ALA A 123 14.09 -4.60 2.78
N PHE A 124 15.30 -4.03 2.83
CA PHE A 124 16.51 -4.72 2.40
C PHE A 124 16.71 -6.03 3.15
N GLY A 125 17.32 -7.00 2.50
CA GLY A 125 17.52 -8.33 3.08
C GLY A 125 16.31 -9.25 3.02
N GLY A 126 15.21 -8.82 2.37
CA GLY A 126 14.02 -9.64 2.16
C GLY A 126 13.07 -9.69 3.35
N VAL A 127 13.18 -8.76 4.28
CA VAL A 127 12.20 -8.60 5.37
C VAL A 127 10.99 -7.88 4.81
N ASN A 128 9.92 -8.60 4.60
CA ASN A 128 8.65 -8.08 4.09
C ASN A 128 7.61 -8.08 5.19
N THR A 129 6.95 -6.95 5.38
CA THR A 129 5.89 -6.78 6.39
C THR A 129 4.63 -6.21 5.75
N SER A 130 3.50 -6.70 6.22
CA SER A 130 2.18 -6.22 5.82
C SER A 130 1.29 -6.18 7.05
N LEU A 131 0.62 -5.05 7.25
CA LEU A 131 -0.26 -4.81 8.39
C LEU A 131 -1.66 -4.49 7.91
N VAL A 132 -2.67 -5.12 8.52
CA VAL A 132 -4.07 -4.78 8.29
C VAL A 132 -4.61 -4.09 9.53
N PHE A 133 -5.24 -2.94 9.33
CA PHE A 133 -5.87 -2.16 10.39
C PHE A 133 -7.38 -2.14 10.20
N ARG A 134 -8.09 -2.30 11.30
CA ARG A 134 -9.53 -2.10 11.37
C ARG A 134 -9.84 -0.78 12.06
N ARG A 135 -10.80 -0.03 11.49
CA ARG A 135 -11.30 1.19 12.15
C ARG A 135 -11.94 0.84 13.49
N TRP A 136 -11.46 1.49 14.54
CA TRP A 136 -12.10 1.43 15.82
C TRP A 136 -13.34 2.34 15.81
N SER A 137 -14.47 1.76 16.06
CA SER A 137 -15.76 2.49 16.03
C SER A 137 -15.94 3.42 17.24
#